data_07b008a6a009eac842b83a4b58e2349b
#
_entry.id   07b008a6a009eac842b83a4b58e2349b
#
_cell.length_a   1.000
_cell.length_b   1.000
_cell.length_c   1.000
_cell.angle_alpha   90.00
_cell.angle_beta   90.00
_cell.angle_gamma   90.00
#
_symmetry.space_group_name_H-M   'P 1'
#
loop_
_entity.id
_entity.type
_entity.pdbx_description
1 polymer ?
#
loop_
_entity_poly.entity_id
_entity_poly.type
_entity_poly.pdbx_seq_one_letter_code
_entity_poly.pdbx_strand_id
1 'polypeptide(L)'
;AYSSTLSLNSFATDLDFDGNYYVYAHVVDTLSGNFITLYDIPNILINESLSPLIGFDVTWINGITSKFDFKKSRTLTMSFIDYQLTQIHSTEFTIGAGYKMSGFTFPFKINGRRPNLENDLTFKFDFSFRDDITTNFRLDQELNEPTGGLKSYTLSPTIDYVVNDRFNIQLYFDRQKTIPKISTSYPITSTNAGVKIRFSLAE
;
A
#
# COMPACT_ATOMS: atom_id res chain seq x y z
N ALA A 1 -1.38 -2.51 14.18
CA ALA A 1 -1.86 -3.91 14.20
C ALA A 1 -0.86 -4.82 13.48
N TYR A 2 -0.59 -6.00 14.04
CA TYR A 2 0.19 -7.06 13.39
C TYR A 2 -0.78 -8.06 12.77
N SER A 3 -0.55 -8.45 11.52
CA SER A 3 -1.25 -9.57 10.90
C SER A 3 -0.25 -10.48 10.19
N SER A 4 -0.46 -11.79 10.30
CA SER A 4 0.30 -12.82 9.61
C SER A 4 -0.69 -13.85 9.05
N THR A 5 -0.56 -14.16 7.77
CA THR A 5 -1.39 -15.15 7.10
C THR A 5 -0.52 -16.16 6.37
N LEU A 6 -0.87 -17.44 6.51
CA LEU A 6 -0.31 -18.54 5.75
C LEU A 6 -1.40 -19.09 4.84
N SER A 7 -1.11 -19.15 3.55
CA SER A 7 -2.03 -19.69 2.54
C SER A 7 -1.35 -20.85 1.80
N LEU A 8 -2.07 -21.98 1.70
CA LEU A 8 -1.72 -23.15 0.90
C LEU A 8 -2.60 -23.13 -0.34
N ASN A 9 -2.00 -23.05 -1.52
CA ASN A 9 -2.75 -22.76 -2.75
C ASN A 9 -3.44 -23.97 -3.38
N SER A 10 -3.05 -25.19 -3.06
CA SER A 10 -3.76 -26.39 -3.49
C SER A 10 -3.46 -27.61 -2.62
N PHE A 11 -4.44 -28.50 -2.55
CA PHE A 11 -4.30 -29.84 -2.04
C PHE A 11 -4.79 -30.79 -3.12
N ALA A 12 -3.98 -31.74 -3.53
CA ALA A 12 -4.44 -32.89 -4.30
C ALA A 12 -4.81 -34.02 -3.33
N THR A 13 -6.06 -34.42 -3.33
CA THR A 13 -6.55 -35.58 -2.60
C THR A 13 -7.09 -36.59 -3.59
N ASP A 14 -6.62 -37.84 -3.53
CA ASP A 14 -7.23 -38.90 -4.27
C ASP A 14 -8.51 -39.37 -3.57
N LEU A 15 -9.58 -39.50 -4.35
CA LEU A 15 -10.84 -40.11 -3.92
C LEU A 15 -10.91 -41.52 -4.45
N ASP A 16 -11.42 -42.47 -3.65
CA ASP A 16 -11.71 -43.80 -4.13
C ASP A 16 -12.96 -43.83 -5.03
N PHE A 17 -13.23 -45.01 -5.60
CA PHE A 17 -14.39 -45.22 -6.47
C PHE A 17 -15.73 -44.97 -5.77
N ASP A 18 -15.79 -45.07 -4.45
CA ASP A 18 -16.96 -44.85 -3.60
C ASP A 18 -17.08 -43.42 -3.11
N GLY A 19 -16.14 -42.51 -3.48
CA GLY A 19 -16.13 -41.10 -3.09
C GLY A 19 -15.61 -40.83 -1.68
N ASN A 20 -14.94 -41.81 -1.05
CA ASN A 20 -14.32 -41.63 0.25
C ASN A 20 -12.89 -41.16 0.10
N TYR A 21 -12.45 -40.28 1.03
CA TYR A 21 -11.06 -39.85 1.08
C TYR A 21 -10.18 -40.96 1.66
N TYR A 22 -9.27 -41.50 0.85
CA TYR A 22 -8.24 -42.38 1.35
C TYR A 22 -7.05 -41.60 1.89
N VAL A 23 -6.73 -41.86 3.15
CA VAL A 23 -5.46 -41.44 3.74
C VAL A 23 -4.44 -42.56 3.45
N TYR A 24 -3.81 -42.53 2.27
CA TYR A 24 -2.74 -43.44 1.95
C TYR A 24 -1.48 -43.06 2.73
N ALA A 25 -1.23 -43.72 3.83
CA ALA A 25 -0.05 -43.42 4.64
C ALA A 25 1.27 -43.83 3.96
N HIS A 26 1.27 -44.74 2.97
CA HIS A 26 2.48 -45.29 2.35
C HIS A 26 2.22 -45.84 0.95
N VAL A 27 1.80 -45.03 -0.01
CA VAL A 27 1.75 -45.50 -1.40
C VAL A 27 3.11 -45.22 -2.05
N VAL A 28 3.72 -46.24 -2.58
CA VAL A 28 4.98 -46.17 -3.29
C VAL A 28 4.67 -46.23 -4.79
N ASP A 29 5.16 -45.30 -5.56
CA ASP A 29 5.14 -45.37 -7.02
C ASP A 29 5.96 -46.59 -7.47
N THR A 30 5.28 -47.55 -8.09
CA THR A 30 5.88 -48.81 -8.53
C THR A 30 6.93 -48.64 -9.65
N LEU A 31 6.95 -47.49 -10.33
CA LEU A 31 7.90 -47.18 -11.41
C LEU A 31 9.15 -46.50 -10.90
N SER A 32 9.02 -45.57 -9.97
CA SER A 32 10.15 -44.79 -9.43
C SER A 32 10.67 -45.30 -8.09
N GLY A 33 9.89 -46.12 -7.38
CA GLY A 33 10.20 -46.59 -6.03
C GLY A 33 10.08 -45.51 -4.94
N ASN A 34 9.63 -44.32 -5.30
CA ASN A 34 9.48 -43.21 -4.38
C ASN A 34 8.11 -43.19 -3.72
N PHE A 35 8.02 -42.64 -2.52
CA PHE A 35 6.74 -42.44 -1.85
C PHE A 35 5.92 -41.38 -2.60
N ILE A 36 4.66 -41.69 -2.88
CA ILE A 36 3.68 -40.72 -3.40
C ILE A 36 3.25 -39.86 -2.23
N THR A 37 3.39 -38.55 -2.40
CA THR A 37 2.95 -37.57 -1.41
C THR A 37 1.42 -37.52 -1.36
N LEU A 38 0.85 -37.61 -0.18
CA LEU A 38 -0.61 -37.55 0.04
C LEU A 38 -1.19 -36.18 -0.32
N TYR A 39 -0.36 -35.17 -0.20
CA TYR A 39 -0.72 -33.76 -0.49
C TYR A 39 0.33 -33.20 -1.42
N ASP A 40 -0.13 -32.66 -2.54
CA ASP A 40 0.71 -31.83 -3.41
C ASP A 40 0.50 -30.37 -3.04
N ILE A 41 1.54 -29.74 -2.47
CA ILE A 41 1.54 -28.35 -2.08
C ILE A 41 2.52 -27.61 -3.02
N PRO A 42 2.03 -27.08 -4.16
CA PRO A 42 2.92 -26.42 -5.12
C PRO A 42 3.48 -25.11 -4.61
N ASN A 43 2.72 -24.39 -3.77
CA ASN A 43 3.11 -23.06 -3.28
C ASN A 43 2.70 -22.83 -1.83
N ILE A 44 3.56 -22.13 -1.11
CA ILE A 44 3.26 -21.58 0.22
C ILE A 44 3.40 -20.05 0.15
N LEU A 45 2.41 -19.34 0.67
CA LEU A 45 2.41 -17.90 0.79
C LEU A 45 2.32 -17.49 2.27
N ILE A 46 3.28 -16.69 2.72
CA ILE A 46 3.29 -16.10 4.06
C ILE A 46 3.25 -14.58 3.91
N ASN A 47 2.23 -13.95 4.48
CA ASN A 47 2.11 -12.50 4.55
C ASN A 47 2.23 -12.05 6.00
N GLU A 48 3.12 -11.10 6.23
CA GLU A 48 3.30 -10.43 7.50
C GLU A 48 3.09 -8.95 7.30
N SER A 49 2.23 -8.32 8.11
CA SER A 49 1.94 -6.90 8.01
C SER A 49 1.86 -6.25 9.38
N LEU A 50 2.63 -5.18 9.54
CA LEU A 50 2.61 -4.26 10.66
C LEU A 50 2.09 -2.92 10.13
N SER A 51 0.78 -2.65 10.29
CA SER A 51 0.15 -1.48 9.69
C SER A 51 -0.87 -0.82 10.64
N PRO A 52 -0.51 0.29 11.28
CA PRO A 52 0.84 0.83 11.39
C PRO A 52 1.68 0.04 12.40
N LEU A 53 3.02 0.03 12.23
CA LEU A 53 3.95 -0.40 13.26
C LEU A 53 4.04 0.66 14.37
N ILE A 54 4.16 1.92 13.95
CA ILE A 54 4.10 3.11 14.79
C ILE A 54 3.22 4.11 14.06
N GLY A 55 2.27 4.70 14.76
CA GLY A 55 1.41 5.75 14.21
C GLY A 55 0.96 6.68 15.33
N PHE A 56 0.86 7.95 15.01
CA PHE A 56 0.25 8.94 15.87
C PHE A 56 -0.52 9.99 15.06
N ASP A 57 -1.64 10.40 15.60
CA ASP A 57 -2.44 11.52 15.12
C ASP A 57 -2.56 12.51 16.29
N VAL A 58 -2.11 13.74 16.07
CA VAL A 58 -2.12 14.78 17.09
C VAL A 58 -2.89 15.98 16.57
N THR A 59 -3.87 16.43 17.36
CA THR A 59 -4.54 17.71 17.12
C THR A 59 -4.06 18.70 18.18
N TRP A 60 -3.41 19.75 17.70
CA TRP A 60 -2.87 20.81 18.54
C TRP A 60 -3.94 21.85 18.89
N ILE A 61 -3.76 22.55 20.01
CA ILE A 61 -4.71 23.56 20.51
C ILE A 61 -4.97 24.69 19.48
N ASN A 62 -3.98 24.97 18.64
CA ASN A 62 -4.06 26.01 17.58
C ASN A 62 -4.75 25.55 16.29
N GLY A 63 -5.40 24.37 16.27
CA GLY A 63 -6.10 23.84 15.11
C GLY A 63 -5.20 23.13 14.07
N ILE A 64 -3.90 22.98 14.37
CA ILE A 64 -3.00 22.17 13.56
C ILE A 64 -3.23 20.70 13.85
N THR A 65 -3.30 19.88 12.82
CA THR A 65 -3.29 18.42 12.92
C THR A 65 -1.99 17.89 12.35
N SER A 66 -1.42 16.89 13.01
CA SER A 66 -0.21 16.21 12.55
C SER A 66 -0.43 14.72 12.59
N LYS A 67 -0.07 14.05 11.51
CA LYS A 67 -0.18 12.60 11.37
C LYS A 67 1.17 12.02 10.98
N PHE A 68 1.50 10.88 11.58
CA PHE A 68 2.64 10.08 11.20
C PHE A 68 2.27 8.61 11.27
N ASP A 69 2.53 7.87 10.20
CA ASP A 69 2.36 6.44 10.13
C ASP A 69 3.62 5.79 9.57
N PHE A 70 4.10 4.77 10.25
CA PHE A 70 5.17 3.90 9.78
C PHE A 70 4.64 2.48 9.65
N LYS A 71 4.74 1.92 8.43
CA LYS A 71 4.24 0.58 8.09
C LYS A 71 5.37 -0.27 7.56
N LYS A 72 5.30 -1.56 7.86
CA LYS A 72 6.22 -2.55 7.34
C LYS A 72 5.46 -3.81 6.97
N SER A 73 5.74 -4.36 5.80
CA SER A 73 5.18 -5.65 5.39
C SER A 73 6.23 -6.53 4.72
N ARG A 74 6.02 -7.84 4.82
CA ARG A 74 6.81 -8.86 4.16
C ARG A 74 5.89 -9.90 3.56
N THR A 75 6.09 -10.20 2.30
CA THR A 75 5.43 -11.32 1.62
C THR A 75 6.50 -12.32 1.20
N LEU A 76 6.30 -13.57 1.57
CA LEU A 76 7.13 -14.70 1.23
C LEU A 76 6.31 -15.66 0.39
N THR A 77 6.76 -15.98 -0.81
CA THR A 77 6.15 -16.97 -1.69
C THR A 77 7.17 -18.04 -1.99
N MET A 78 6.91 -19.28 -1.58
CA MET A 78 7.76 -20.43 -1.84
C MET A 78 7.08 -21.31 -2.88
N SER A 79 7.79 -21.58 -3.99
CA SER A 79 7.39 -22.52 -5.02
C SER A 79 8.21 -23.81 -4.85
N PHE A 80 7.52 -24.93 -4.71
CA PHE A 80 8.16 -26.26 -4.66
C PHE A 80 8.40 -26.83 -6.05
N ILE A 81 7.75 -26.27 -7.07
CA ILE A 81 7.93 -26.69 -8.47
C ILE A 81 9.28 -26.19 -9.01
N ASP A 82 9.61 -24.92 -8.75
CA ASP A 82 10.80 -24.25 -9.25
C ASP A 82 11.90 -24.13 -8.19
N TYR A 83 11.68 -24.65 -6.98
CA TYR A 83 12.56 -24.52 -5.82
C TYR A 83 12.98 -23.06 -5.56
N GLN A 84 12.02 -22.15 -5.73
CA GLN A 84 12.25 -20.72 -5.65
C GLN A 84 11.48 -20.10 -4.49
N LEU A 85 12.18 -19.26 -3.73
CA LEU A 85 11.58 -18.46 -2.67
C LEU A 85 11.65 -16.98 -3.09
N THR A 86 10.49 -16.36 -3.31
CA THR A 86 10.40 -14.94 -3.58
C THR A 86 10.00 -14.20 -2.33
N GLN A 87 10.77 -13.20 -1.96
CA GLN A 87 10.52 -12.35 -0.81
C GLN A 87 10.34 -10.91 -1.26
N ILE A 88 9.23 -10.28 -0.85
CA ILE A 88 8.95 -8.87 -1.05
C ILE A 88 8.95 -8.18 0.31
N HIS A 89 9.83 -7.20 0.49
CA HIS A 89 9.85 -6.31 1.62
C HIS A 89 9.31 -4.95 1.22
N SER A 90 8.36 -4.42 2.00
CA SER A 90 7.84 -3.07 1.84
C SER A 90 7.97 -2.30 3.14
N THR A 91 8.51 -1.11 3.04
CA THR A 91 8.58 -0.14 4.14
C THR A 91 7.95 1.16 3.67
N GLU A 92 6.98 1.66 4.42
CA GLU A 92 6.27 2.90 4.08
C GLU A 92 6.18 3.80 5.29
N PHE A 93 6.45 5.08 5.12
CA PHE A 93 6.10 6.09 6.08
C PHE A 93 5.25 7.19 5.45
N THR A 94 4.29 7.69 6.20
CA THR A 94 3.40 8.77 5.79
C THR A 94 3.47 9.87 6.85
N ILE A 95 3.64 11.09 6.38
CA ILE A 95 3.59 12.30 7.21
C ILE A 95 2.46 13.16 6.68
N GLY A 96 1.53 13.53 7.54
CA GLY A 96 0.43 14.43 7.24
C GLY A 96 0.46 15.65 8.14
N ALA A 97 0.11 16.81 7.58
CA ALA A 97 -0.13 18.02 8.33
C ALA A 97 -1.42 18.67 7.83
N GLY A 98 -2.24 19.15 8.75
CA GLY A 98 -3.45 19.89 8.43
C GLY A 98 -3.57 21.14 9.27
N TYR A 99 -4.15 22.18 8.69
CA TYR A 99 -4.46 23.41 9.40
C TYR A 99 -5.81 23.93 8.94
N LYS A 100 -6.70 24.15 9.90
CA LYS A 100 -8.02 24.73 9.67
C LYS A 100 -8.06 26.13 10.25
N MET A 101 -8.43 27.09 9.43
CA MET A 101 -8.60 28.48 9.84
C MET A 101 -9.95 29.01 9.38
N SER A 102 -10.55 29.87 10.19
CA SER A 102 -11.77 30.64 9.86
C SER A 102 -11.42 32.10 9.69
N GLY A 103 -12.15 32.82 8.85
CA GLY A 103 -11.97 34.26 8.67
C GLY A 103 -10.64 34.65 8.01
N PHE A 104 -10.16 33.87 7.05
CA PHE A 104 -8.91 34.16 6.34
C PHE A 104 -9.04 35.37 5.42
N THR A 105 -8.22 36.38 5.64
CA THR A 105 -8.14 37.57 4.77
C THR A 105 -6.93 37.47 3.86
N PHE A 106 -7.15 37.58 2.56
CA PHE A 106 -6.05 37.53 1.60
C PHE A 106 -5.07 38.72 1.79
N PRO A 107 -3.75 38.49 1.72
CA PRO A 107 -2.74 39.53 1.90
C PRO A 107 -2.70 40.51 0.72
N PHE A 108 -3.28 40.14 -0.42
CA PHE A 108 -3.30 40.95 -1.65
C PHE A 108 -4.70 41.56 -1.90
N LYS A 109 -4.74 42.66 -2.64
CA LYS A 109 -5.98 43.33 -3.02
C LYS A 109 -6.43 42.89 -4.41
N ILE A 110 -7.71 42.52 -4.55
CA ILE A 110 -8.38 42.29 -5.82
C ILE A 110 -9.40 43.41 -6.01
N ASN A 111 -9.32 44.18 -7.10
CA ASN A 111 -10.19 45.34 -7.37
C ASN A 111 -10.22 46.33 -6.19
N GLY A 112 -9.07 46.59 -5.57
CA GLY A 112 -8.93 47.56 -4.48
C GLY A 112 -9.44 47.08 -3.10
N ARG A 113 -10.06 45.91 -3.01
CA ARG A 113 -10.54 45.32 -1.76
C ARG A 113 -9.73 44.06 -1.41
N ARG A 114 -9.53 43.81 -0.13
CA ARG A 114 -8.98 42.53 0.35
C ARG A 114 -10.11 41.53 0.53
N PRO A 115 -10.16 40.43 -0.27
CA PRO A 115 -11.15 39.40 -0.06
C PRO A 115 -10.98 38.81 1.33
N ASN A 116 -12.07 38.67 2.06
CA ASN A 116 -12.12 37.95 3.33
C ASN A 116 -12.97 36.68 3.12
N LEU A 117 -12.40 35.54 3.48
CA LEU A 117 -13.11 34.26 3.50
C LEU A 117 -13.74 34.10 4.88
N GLU A 118 -15.06 34.28 4.98
CA GLU A 118 -15.78 34.21 6.24
C GLU A 118 -15.87 32.78 6.79
N ASN A 119 -15.83 31.81 5.89
CA ASN A 119 -15.96 30.40 6.23
C ASN A 119 -14.60 29.71 6.36
N ASP A 120 -14.67 28.43 6.72
CA ASP A 120 -13.49 27.59 7.00
C ASP A 120 -12.65 27.33 5.75
N LEU A 121 -11.37 27.60 5.87
CA LEU A 121 -10.33 27.24 4.93
C LEU A 121 -9.43 26.18 5.56
N THR A 122 -9.34 25.01 4.93
CA THR A 122 -8.54 23.91 5.44
C THR A 122 -7.39 23.60 4.48
N PHE A 123 -6.18 23.66 4.99
CA PHE A 123 -4.98 23.19 4.31
C PHE A 123 -4.65 21.80 4.79
N LYS A 124 -4.35 20.90 3.85
CA LYS A 124 -3.82 19.57 4.15
C LYS A 124 -2.61 19.33 3.28
N PHE A 125 -1.66 18.68 3.87
CA PHE A 125 -0.43 18.28 3.22
C PHE A 125 -0.13 16.84 3.62
N ASP A 126 -0.06 15.95 2.65
CA ASP A 126 0.29 14.56 2.86
C ASP A 126 1.53 14.24 2.02
N PHE A 127 2.51 13.64 2.65
CA PHE A 127 3.70 13.09 2.03
C PHE A 127 3.85 11.64 2.42
N SER A 128 4.01 10.76 1.44
CA SER A 128 4.35 9.37 1.69
C SER A 128 5.60 8.95 0.91
N PHE A 129 6.38 8.11 1.56
CA PHE A 129 7.52 7.43 0.97
C PHE A 129 7.36 5.94 1.17
N ARG A 130 7.54 5.19 0.09
CA ARG A 130 7.48 3.73 0.09
C ARG A 130 8.73 3.18 -0.58
N ASP A 131 9.31 2.19 0.06
CA ASP A 131 10.49 1.47 -0.40
C ASP A 131 10.18 -0.04 -0.45
N ASP A 132 10.09 -0.58 -1.67
CA ASP A 132 9.87 -2.00 -1.91
C ASP A 132 11.15 -2.62 -2.47
N ILE A 133 11.43 -3.86 -2.04
CA ILE A 133 12.50 -4.69 -2.62
C ILE A 133 11.98 -6.12 -2.78
N THR A 134 12.24 -6.69 -3.94
CA THR A 134 11.95 -8.08 -4.26
C THR A 134 13.25 -8.85 -4.40
N THR A 135 13.39 -9.93 -3.67
CA THR A 135 14.56 -10.81 -3.69
C THR A 135 14.09 -12.22 -4.02
N ASN A 136 14.77 -12.86 -4.96
CA ASN A 136 14.55 -14.25 -5.29
C ASN A 136 15.72 -15.09 -4.74
N PHE A 137 15.38 -16.14 -4.03
CA PHE A 137 16.30 -17.15 -3.54
C PHE A 137 16.07 -18.43 -4.34
N ARG A 138 17.08 -18.89 -5.01
CA ARG A 138 17.09 -20.21 -5.65
C ARG A 138 17.68 -21.22 -4.67
N LEU A 139 16.83 -22.09 -4.14
CA LEU A 139 17.21 -23.01 -3.09
C LEU A 139 18.11 -24.14 -3.60
N ASP A 140 18.00 -24.48 -4.89
CA ASP A 140 18.80 -25.49 -5.58
C ASP A 140 20.24 -25.01 -5.88
N GLN A 141 20.47 -23.70 -5.97
CA GLN A 141 21.76 -23.11 -6.35
C GLN A 141 22.37 -22.25 -5.24
N GLU A 142 21.70 -22.14 -4.09
CA GLU A 142 22.09 -21.25 -2.98
C GLU A 142 22.29 -19.78 -3.43
N LEU A 143 21.60 -19.40 -4.52
CA LEU A 143 21.73 -18.08 -5.11
C LEU A 143 20.66 -17.12 -4.54
N ASN A 144 21.13 -15.96 -4.11
CA ASN A 144 20.29 -14.90 -3.57
C ASN A 144 20.48 -13.63 -4.42
N GLU A 145 19.45 -13.27 -5.18
CA GLU A 145 19.53 -12.10 -6.08
C GLU A 145 18.35 -11.16 -5.86
N PRO A 146 18.61 -9.86 -5.65
CA PRO A 146 17.56 -8.86 -5.75
C PRO A 146 17.10 -8.76 -7.21
N THR A 147 15.83 -9.09 -7.47
CA THR A 147 15.27 -9.15 -8.83
C THR A 147 14.39 -7.95 -9.17
N GLY A 148 13.98 -7.18 -8.16
CA GLY A 148 13.11 -6.05 -8.37
C GLY A 148 13.07 -5.11 -7.18
N GLY A 149 12.33 -4.06 -7.33
CA GLY A 149 12.06 -3.09 -6.27
C GLY A 149 11.79 -1.72 -6.83
N LEU A 150 11.13 -0.90 -6.02
CA LEU A 150 10.84 0.48 -6.36
C LEU A 150 10.86 1.37 -5.13
N LYS A 151 11.18 2.65 -5.35
CA LYS A 151 10.95 3.72 -4.40
C LYS A 151 9.86 4.62 -4.94
N SER A 152 8.84 4.87 -4.14
CA SER A 152 7.74 5.77 -4.49
C SER A 152 7.67 6.93 -3.51
N TYR A 153 7.54 8.12 -4.06
CA TYR A 153 7.34 9.36 -3.33
C TYR A 153 6.02 9.94 -3.78
N THR A 154 5.12 10.21 -2.84
CA THR A 154 3.83 10.84 -3.14
C THR A 154 3.69 12.11 -2.32
N LEU A 155 3.29 13.17 -2.97
CA LEU A 155 3.06 14.48 -2.39
C LEU A 155 1.67 14.95 -2.79
N SER A 156 0.79 15.20 -1.82
CA SER A 156 -0.63 15.51 -2.03
C SER A 156 -1.10 16.69 -1.17
N PRO A 157 -0.69 17.93 -1.47
CA PRO A 157 -1.29 19.09 -0.85
C PRO A 157 -2.71 19.34 -1.37
N THR A 158 -3.62 19.67 -0.46
CA THR A 158 -4.99 20.09 -0.78
C THR A 158 -5.38 21.34 -0.01
N ILE A 159 -6.24 22.13 -0.61
CA ILE A 159 -6.86 23.30 -0.01
C ILE A 159 -8.37 23.16 -0.18
N ASP A 160 -9.07 23.03 0.92
CA ASP A 160 -10.52 22.92 0.95
C ASP A 160 -11.12 24.24 1.49
N TYR A 161 -12.01 24.84 0.72
CA TYR A 161 -12.76 26.01 1.12
C TYR A 161 -14.26 25.72 1.12
N VAL A 162 -14.89 25.82 2.28
CA VAL A 162 -16.33 25.70 2.44
C VAL A 162 -16.93 27.09 2.19
N VAL A 163 -17.54 27.28 1.02
CA VAL A 163 -18.16 28.56 0.65
C VAL A 163 -19.48 28.75 1.42
N ASN A 164 -20.28 27.68 1.50
CA ASN A 164 -21.50 27.58 2.30
C ASN A 164 -21.87 26.10 2.47
N ASP A 165 -22.97 25.81 3.17
CA ASP A 165 -23.43 24.43 3.47
C ASP A 165 -23.69 23.58 2.22
N ARG A 166 -23.87 24.21 1.07
CA ARG A 166 -24.18 23.55 -0.19
C ARG A 166 -23.04 23.59 -1.21
N PHE A 167 -22.02 24.40 -0.98
CA PHE A 167 -20.97 24.66 -1.96
C PHE A 167 -19.58 24.59 -1.33
N ASN A 168 -18.76 23.68 -1.83
CA ASN A 168 -17.38 23.50 -1.41
C ASN A 168 -16.44 23.50 -2.63
N ILE A 169 -15.30 24.15 -2.51
CA ILE A 169 -14.24 24.20 -3.50
C ILE A 169 -13.00 23.53 -2.92
N GLN A 170 -12.44 22.57 -3.66
CA GLN A 170 -11.19 21.93 -3.31
C GLN A 170 -10.17 22.14 -4.43
N LEU A 171 -9.04 22.69 -4.08
CA LEU A 171 -7.84 22.68 -4.90
C LEU A 171 -7.00 21.48 -4.48
N TYR A 172 -6.51 20.72 -5.45
CA TYR A 172 -5.64 19.59 -5.18
C TYR A 172 -4.47 19.56 -6.13
N PHE A 173 -3.37 19.02 -5.61
CA PHE A 173 -2.17 18.75 -6.38
C PHE A 173 -1.59 17.43 -5.89
N ASP A 174 -1.49 16.45 -6.79
CA ASP A 174 -0.91 15.16 -6.53
C ASP A 174 0.31 14.94 -7.40
N ARG A 175 1.43 14.64 -6.80
CA ARG A 175 2.66 14.30 -7.52
C ARG A 175 3.21 12.99 -6.97
N GLN A 176 3.33 12.01 -7.85
CA GLN A 176 3.95 10.73 -7.56
C GLN A 176 5.19 10.55 -8.41
N LYS A 177 6.29 10.16 -7.78
CA LYS A 177 7.53 9.77 -8.45
C LYS A 177 7.88 8.35 -8.05
N THR A 178 8.02 7.48 -9.04
CA THR A 178 8.41 6.08 -8.85
C THR A 178 9.77 5.85 -9.49
N ILE A 179 10.71 5.33 -8.73
CA ILE A 179 12.08 5.05 -9.14
C ILE A 179 12.32 3.55 -9.00
N PRO A 180 12.49 2.80 -10.10
CA PRO A 180 12.91 1.40 -10.05
C PRO A 180 14.29 1.28 -9.41
N LYS A 181 14.49 0.27 -8.54
CA LYS A 181 15.79 0.01 -7.91
C LYS A 181 16.68 -0.85 -8.78
N ILE A 182 16.08 -1.82 -9.43
CA ILE A 182 16.78 -2.85 -10.21
C ILE A 182 15.97 -3.03 -11.47
N SER A 183 16.38 -2.42 -12.54
CA SER A 183 15.74 -2.58 -13.84
C SER A 183 16.37 -1.64 -14.86
N THR A 184 16.20 -1.94 -16.12
CA THR A 184 16.42 -1.03 -17.25
C THR A 184 15.32 0.02 -17.39
N SER A 185 14.30 -0.01 -16.51
CA SER A 185 13.18 0.92 -16.53
C SER A 185 13.58 2.29 -15.98
N TYR A 186 13.02 3.33 -16.57
CA TYR A 186 13.27 4.71 -16.17
C TYR A 186 12.34 5.16 -15.02
N PRO A 187 12.76 6.16 -14.23
CA PRO A 187 11.89 6.80 -13.26
C PRO A 187 10.66 7.41 -13.93
N ILE A 188 9.48 7.16 -13.34
CA ILE A 188 8.21 7.69 -13.82
C ILE A 188 7.74 8.76 -12.84
N THR A 189 7.31 9.90 -13.37
CA THR A 189 6.70 10.96 -12.58
C THR A 189 5.31 11.23 -13.14
N SER A 190 4.29 11.15 -12.28
CA SER A 190 2.92 11.55 -12.57
C SER A 190 2.59 12.79 -11.76
N THR A 191 1.96 13.75 -12.40
CA THR A 191 1.47 14.97 -11.74
C THR A 191 0.04 15.22 -12.15
N ASN A 192 -0.83 15.38 -11.18
CA ASN A 192 -2.24 15.69 -11.36
C ASN A 192 -2.61 16.88 -10.47
N ALA A 193 -3.23 17.90 -11.06
CA ALA A 193 -3.66 19.08 -10.34
C ALA A 193 -5.00 19.55 -10.88
N GLY A 194 -5.84 20.08 -10.00
CA GLY A 194 -7.13 20.55 -10.43
C GLY A 194 -7.95 21.22 -9.35
N VAL A 195 -9.14 21.61 -9.76
CA VAL A 195 -10.16 22.21 -8.91
C VAL A 195 -11.36 21.28 -8.93
N LYS A 196 -11.81 20.85 -7.76
CA LYS A 196 -13.05 20.11 -7.58
C LYS A 196 -14.10 21.01 -6.94
N ILE A 197 -15.24 21.11 -7.57
CA ILE A 197 -16.39 21.84 -7.06
C ILE A 197 -17.46 20.84 -6.67
N ARG A 198 -17.96 20.97 -5.45
CA ARG A 198 -19.01 20.09 -4.93
C ARG A 198 -20.25 20.93 -4.58
N PHE A 199 -21.38 20.58 -5.18
CA PHE A 199 -22.67 21.12 -4.84
C PHE A 199 -23.51 20.04 -4.15
N SER A 200 -24.14 20.39 -3.04
CA SER A 200 -25.18 19.58 -2.41
C SER A 200 -26.54 20.20 -2.75
N LEU A 201 -27.33 19.47 -3.54
CA LEU A 201 -28.72 19.84 -3.80
C LEU A 201 -29.51 19.35 -2.58
N ALA A 202 -30.06 20.28 -1.80
CA ALA A 202 -30.98 19.92 -0.74
C ALA A 202 -32.33 19.55 -1.38
N GLU A 203 -32.93 18.42 -0.95
CA GLU A 203 -34.34 18.18 -1.10
C GLU A 203 -35.14 19.14 -0.20
#